data_6fb1da53ccecbe0ac20c17bbda399e96
#
_entry.id   6fb1da53ccecbe0ac20c17bbda399e96
#
_cell.length_a   1.000
_cell.length_b   1.000
_cell.length_c   1.000
_cell.angle_alpha   90.00
_cell.angle_beta   90.00
_cell.angle_gamma   90.00
#
_symmetry.space_group_name_H-M   'P 1'
#
loop_
_entity.id
_entity.type
_entity.pdbx_description
1 polymer ?
#
loop_
_entity_poly.entity_id
_entity_poly.type
_entity_poly.pdbx_seq_one_letter_code
_entity_poly.pdbx_strand_id
1 'polypeptide(L)'
;MATDAALKTLRDAVKNRRFDGAYYVYGEDEYRKDDAVRQLIDAAVDPATRDFNLDLRRAADLDAESLGSLLATPPMMAERRVAVIRDVGALKKSARGALDAYLKHPSHDTTVIMVAAPGAKTDKPLQAATTPLEFDALDGSRVSSWIIHHAKTELGAEITPSAADLLHEAVGNDLYRLTSELDKLASYTNGSVITEESITAAVGIRRGETIADFLDAVLQRDATTALGLVEHIMAQPKTSGVSVVMALSTQMLALAWGRARLDSGLPASRLDGEYFQLLKSTGAFPGRAWGSAARAWASAARDWRLAECERAVMALMAADVALKESRVSSEDQILATAVLAICSVSGRRRAA
;
A
#
# COMPACT_ATOMS: atom_id res chain seq x y z
N MET A 1 10.74 12.15 -7.71
CA MET A 1 10.62 13.38 -8.58
C MET A 1 9.19 13.92 -8.59
N ALA A 2 8.15 13.19 -9.05
CA ALA A 2 6.76 13.72 -9.03
C ALA A 2 6.23 13.98 -7.63
N THR A 3 6.39 13.05 -6.72
CA THR A 3 5.99 13.18 -5.32
C THR A 3 6.72 14.30 -4.57
N ASP A 4 8.01 14.52 -4.83
CA ASP A 4 8.74 15.62 -4.17
C ASP A 4 8.23 16.99 -4.64
N ALA A 5 7.84 17.08 -5.91
CA ALA A 5 7.17 18.27 -6.43
C ALA A 5 5.80 18.50 -5.78
N ALA A 6 5.00 17.43 -5.62
CA ALA A 6 3.71 17.49 -4.93
C ALA A 6 3.86 17.94 -3.47
N LEU A 7 4.80 17.35 -2.73
CA LEU A 7 5.09 17.74 -1.34
C LEU A 7 5.59 19.19 -1.21
N LYS A 8 6.39 19.65 -2.18
CA LYS A 8 6.82 21.05 -2.21
C LYS A 8 5.63 21.97 -2.46
N THR A 9 4.82 21.68 -3.47
CA THR A 9 3.61 22.45 -3.80
C THR A 9 2.66 22.52 -2.62
N LEU A 10 2.41 21.38 -1.94
CA LEU A 10 1.58 21.31 -0.74
C LEU A 10 2.14 22.19 0.39
N ARG A 11 3.43 22.06 0.70
CA ARG A 11 4.08 22.87 1.73
C ARG A 11 4.02 24.35 1.41
N ASP A 12 4.23 24.73 0.16
CA ASP A 12 4.18 26.13 -0.29
C ASP A 12 2.74 26.69 -0.17
N ALA A 13 1.73 25.90 -0.52
CA ALA A 13 0.31 26.27 -0.37
C ALA A 13 -0.04 26.47 1.11
N VAL A 14 0.31 25.54 1.97
CA VAL A 14 0.05 25.59 3.42
C VAL A 14 0.79 26.75 4.08
N LYS A 15 2.10 26.90 3.83
CA LYS A 15 2.93 27.94 4.41
C LYS A 15 2.50 29.35 4.02
N ASN A 16 2.13 29.55 2.76
CA ASN A 16 1.76 30.86 2.22
C ASN A 16 0.26 31.13 2.29
N ARG A 17 -0.53 30.20 2.82
CA ARG A 17 -2.01 30.21 2.88
C ARG A 17 -2.62 30.53 1.51
N ARG A 18 -2.07 29.94 0.45
CA ARG A 18 -2.53 30.12 -0.93
C ARG A 18 -3.33 28.90 -1.35
N PHE A 19 -4.64 28.97 -1.21
CA PHE A 19 -5.57 27.87 -1.53
C PHE A 19 -6.49 28.21 -2.69
N ASP A 20 -6.08 29.16 -3.55
CA ASP A 20 -6.89 29.60 -4.67
C ASP A 20 -7.00 28.52 -5.73
N GLY A 21 -8.23 28.27 -6.17
CA GLY A 21 -8.52 27.33 -7.23
C GLY A 21 -8.80 25.90 -6.78
N ALA A 22 -8.32 24.94 -7.56
CA ALA A 22 -8.63 23.54 -7.40
C ALA A 22 -7.37 22.66 -7.36
N TYR A 23 -7.40 21.61 -6.57
CA TYR A 23 -6.36 20.60 -6.45
C TYR A 23 -6.85 19.26 -7.00
N TYR A 24 -5.99 18.56 -7.73
CA TYR A 24 -6.22 17.18 -8.14
C TYR A 24 -5.19 16.28 -7.49
N VAL A 25 -5.64 15.47 -6.51
CA VAL A 25 -4.82 14.57 -5.71
C VAL A 25 -4.96 13.16 -6.27
N TYR A 26 -3.86 12.58 -6.76
CA TYR A 26 -3.86 11.29 -7.44
C TYR A 26 -2.55 10.53 -7.22
N GLY A 27 -2.49 9.29 -7.67
CA GLY A 27 -1.36 8.39 -7.51
C GLY A 27 -1.74 7.14 -6.73
N GLU A 28 -0.76 6.33 -6.43
CA GLU A 28 -0.97 4.98 -5.87
C GLU A 28 -0.92 4.94 -4.35
N ASP A 29 -0.38 5.98 -3.71
CA ASP A 29 -0.21 6.05 -2.26
C ASP A 29 -1.43 6.70 -1.60
N GLU A 30 -2.35 5.86 -1.14
CA GLU A 30 -3.61 6.32 -0.51
C GLU A 30 -3.34 7.10 0.79
N TYR A 31 -2.40 6.64 1.62
CA TYR A 31 -2.09 7.31 2.88
C TYR A 31 -1.62 8.75 2.64
N ARG A 32 -0.67 8.95 1.73
CA ARG A 32 -0.14 10.29 1.45
C ARG A 32 -1.13 11.19 0.71
N LYS A 33 -2.03 10.61 -0.11
CA LYS A 33 -3.16 11.36 -0.67
C LYS A 33 -4.08 11.87 0.44
N ASP A 34 -4.47 11.01 1.37
CA ASP A 34 -5.34 11.39 2.49
C ASP A 34 -4.67 12.39 3.42
N ASP A 35 -3.37 12.23 3.68
CA ASP A 35 -2.60 13.17 4.46
C ASP A 35 -2.51 14.57 3.80
N ALA A 36 -2.27 14.62 2.50
CA ALA A 36 -2.26 15.87 1.74
C ALA A 36 -3.64 16.58 1.76
N VAL A 37 -4.72 15.82 1.60
CA VAL A 37 -6.10 16.34 1.71
C VAL A 37 -6.34 16.91 3.10
N ARG A 38 -5.96 16.18 4.17
CA ARG A 38 -6.08 16.63 5.56
C ARG A 38 -5.32 17.93 5.78
N GLN A 39 -4.05 18.00 5.36
CA GLN A 39 -3.22 19.20 5.50
C GLN A 39 -3.83 20.41 4.77
N LEU A 40 -4.37 20.23 3.56
CA LEU A 40 -5.07 21.30 2.83
C LEU A 40 -6.33 21.76 3.57
N ILE A 41 -7.14 20.84 4.09
CA ILE A 41 -8.34 21.16 4.85
C ILE A 41 -7.97 21.95 6.12
N ASP A 42 -7.06 21.42 6.92
CA ASP A 42 -6.70 21.99 8.22
C ASP A 42 -6.06 23.38 8.09
N ALA A 43 -5.37 23.63 6.97
CA ALA A 43 -4.77 24.93 6.70
C ALA A 43 -5.75 25.94 6.06
N ALA A 44 -6.74 25.47 5.29
CA ALA A 44 -7.68 26.32 4.54
C ALA A 44 -8.97 26.65 5.30
N VAL A 45 -9.41 25.77 6.22
CA VAL A 45 -10.68 25.92 6.95
C VAL A 45 -10.43 26.40 8.37
N ASP A 46 -11.13 27.42 8.82
CA ASP A 46 -11.13 27.84 10.21
C ASP A 46 -11.81 26.77 11.07
N PRO A 47 -11.14 26.23 12.12
CA PRO A 47 -11.72 25.23 13.00
C PRO A 47 -13.06 25.64 13.62
N ALA A 48 -13.25 26.94 13.93
CA ALA A 48 -14.46 27.45 14.58
C ALA A 48 -15.70 27.42 13.63
N THR A 49 -15.48 27.40 12.31
CA THR A 49 -16.56 27.44 11.31
C THR A 49 -16.53 26.21 10.39
N ARG A 50 -15.76 25.18 10.76
CA ARG A 50 -15.51 23.98 9.93
C ARG A 50 -16.78 23.28 9.48
N ASP A 51 -17.76 23.13 10.36
CA ASP A 51 -19.02 22.44 10.07
C ASP A 51 -19.86 23.12 8.98
N PHE A 52 -19.64 24.41 8.74
CA PHE A 52 -20.33 25.20 7.71
C PHE A 52 -19.51 25.32 6.42
N ASN A 53 -18.18 25.15 6.50
CA ASN A 53 -17.27 25.49 5.42
C ASN A 53 -16.48 24.29 4.88
N LEU A 54 -16.77 23.07 5.34
CA LEU A 54 -16.18 21.86 4.81
C LEU A 54 -17.26 20.90 4.30
N ASP A 55 -17.21 20.59 3.03
CA ASP A 55 -18.02 19.52 2.44
C ASP A 55 -17.13 18.36 1.98
N LEU A 56 -17.50 17.17 2.41
CA LEU A 56 -16.90 15.91 1.95
C LEU A 56 -17.96 15.14 1.16
N ARG A 57 -17.75 14.94 -0.13
CA ARG A 57 -18.69 14.26 -1.02
C ARG A 57 -18.00 13.15 -1.80
N ARG A 58 -18.73 12.09 -2.12
CA ARG A 58 -18.31 11.07 -3.10
C ARG A 58 -18.87 11.44 -4.47
N ALA A 59 -18.06 11.31 -5.50
CA ALA A 59 -18.46 11.64 -6.86
C ALA A 59 -19.70 10.85 -7.35
N ALA A 60 -19.85 9.59 -6.91
CA ALA A 60 -20.99 8.76 -7.27
C ALA A 60 -22.34 9.31 -6.77
N ASP A 61 -22.33 10.10 -5.68
CA ASP A 61 -23.53 10.67 -5.04
C ASP A 61 -23.89 12.05 -5.60
N LEU A 62 -23.06 12.60 -6.53
CA LEU A 62 -23.25 13.93 -7.10
C LEU A 62 -23.83 13.85 -8.51
N ASP A 63 -24.95 14.54 -8.71
CA ASP A 63 -25.44 14.92 -10.03
C ASP A 63 -25.00 16.34 -10.41
N ALA A 64 -25.40 16.82 -11.60
CA ALA A 64 -24.97 18.14 -12.08
C ALA A 64 -25.54 19.29 -11.23
N GLU A 65 -26.73 19.15 -10.68
CA GLU A 65 -27.41 20.18 -9.88
C GLU A 65 -26.77 20.26 -8.49
N SER A 66 -26.64 19.14 -7.79
CA SER A 66 -26.01 19.05 -6.46
C SER A 66 -24.56 19.50 -6.50
N LEU A 67 -23.81 19.11 -7.53
CA LEU A 67 -22.44 19.59 -7.73
C LEU A 67 -22.39 21.09 -8.00
N GLY A 68 -23.26 21.61 -8.86
CA GLY A 68 -23.36 23.03 -9.12
C GLY A 68 -23.67 23.84 -7.86
N SER A 69 -24.62 23.38 -7.06
CA SER A 69 -24.96 23.97 -5.75
C SER A 69 -23.78 23.93 -4.78
N LEU A 70 -23.08 22.79 -4.67
CA LEU A 70 -21.91 22.63 -3.83
C LEU A 70 -20.82 23.66 -4.17
N LEU A 71 -20.53 23.84 -5.47
CA LEU A 71 -19.46 24.72 -5.97
C LEU A 71 -19.84 26.20 -5.97
N ALA A 72 -21.15 26.52 -5.99
CA ALA A 72 -21.67 27.88 -5.97
C ALA A 72 -21.95 28.42 -4.55
N THR A 73 -21.93 27.55 -3.52
CA THR A 73 -22.22 27.97 -2.14
C THR A 73 -21.05 28.79 -1.59
N PRO A 74 -21.26 30.03 -1.15
CA PRO A 74 -20.20 30.87 -0.57
C PRO A 74 -19.82 30.39 0.83
N PRO A 75 -18.65 30.79 1.35
CA PRO A 75 -18.25 30.52 2.73
C PRO A 75 -19.19 31.23 3.72
N MET A 76 -19.41 30.61 4.87
CA MET A 76 -20.26 31.14 5.93
C MET A 76 -19.40 31.56 7.13
N MET A 77 -19.40 32.84 7.45
CA MET A 77 -18.61 33.43 8.56
C MET A 77 -17.11 33.09 8.51
N ALA A 78 -16.58 32.87 7.32
CA ALA A 78 -15.19 32.55 7.06
C ALA A 78 -14.71 33.14 5.73
N GLU A 79 -13.41 33.27 5.56
CA GLU A 79 -12.83 33.74 4.30
C GLU A 79 -12.89 32.69 3.18
N ARG A 80 -12.99 31.40 3.57
CA ARG A 80 -12.85 30.29 2.63
C ARG A 80 -13.71 29.09 3.00
N ARG A 81 -14.19 28.42 1.96
CA ARG A 81 -14.85 27.11 2.01
C ARG A 81 -14.01 26.06 1.31
N VAL A 82 -14.08 24.82 1.75
CA VAL A 82 -13.42 23.67 1.12
C VAL A 82 -14.46 22.63 0.71
N ALA A 83 -14.44 22.23 -0.55
CA ALA A 83 -15.22 21.12 -1.09
C ALA A 83 -14.28 19.99 -1.52
N VAL A 84 -14.41 18.82 -0.91
CA VAL A 84 -13.64 17.61 -1.26
C VAL A 84 -14.54 16.65 -2.03
N ILE A 85 -14.12 16.27 -3.23
CA ILE A 85 -14.80 15.30 -4.09
C ILE A 85 -13.94 14.07 -4.20
N ARG A 86 -14.32 13.00 -3.47
CA ARG A 86 -13.63 11.71 -3.53
C ARG A 86 -14.08 10.88 -4.71
N ASP A 87 -13.18 10.06 -5.23
CA ASP A 87 -13.42 9.16 -6.37
C ASP A 87 -13.88 9.92 -7.62
N VAL A 88 -13.24 11.06 -7.91
CA VAL A 88 -13.69 12.03 -8.93
C VAL A 88 -13.96 11.42 -10.30
N GLY A 89 -13.28 10.32 -10.65
CA GLY A 89 -13.53 9.56 -11.90
C GLY A 89 -14.91 8.90 -11.98
N ALA A 90 -15.64 8.78 -10.85
CA ALA A 90 -16.99 8.21 -10.80
C ALA A 90 -18.10 9.24 -11.09
N LEU A 91 -17.76 10.51 -11.35
CA LEU A 91 -18.74 11.52 -11.76
C LEU A 91 -19.46 11.11 -13.05
N LYS A 92 -20.79 11.23 -13.03
CA LYS A 92 -21.60 11.08 -14.24
C LYS A 92 -21.26 12.17 -15.26
N LYS A 93 -21.45 11.91 -16.55
CA LYS A 93 -21.06 12.80 -17.63
C LYS A 93 -21.60 14.24 -17.47
N SER A 94 -22.84 14.40 -17.00
CA SER A 94 -23.43 15.72 -16.74
C SER A 94 -22.76 16.47 -15.59
N ALA A 95 -22.50 15.78 -14.47
CA ALA A 95 -21.80 16.35 -13.33
C ALA A 95 -20.33 16.68 -13.68
N ARG A 96 -19.67 15.81 -14.45
CA ARG A 96 -18.34 16.09 -14.97
C ARG A 96 -18.31 17.35 -15.84
N GLY A 97 -19.28 17.55 -16.71
CA GLY A 97 -19.40 18.76 -17.50
C GLY A 97 -19.59 20.02 -16.65
N ALA A 98 -20.34 19.94 -15.55
CA ALA A 98 -20.48 21.04 -14.59
C ALA A 98 -19.15 21.36 -13.88
N LEU A 99 -18.39 20.32 -13.47
CA LEU A 99 -17.05 20.49 -12.89
C LEU A 99 -16.10 21.16 -13.88
N ASP A 100 -16.03 20.66 -15.12
CA ASP A 100 -15.15 21.20 -16.16
C ASP A 100 -15.50 22.66 -16.52
N ALA A 101 -16.76 23.03 -16.41
CA ALA A 101 -17.20 24.42 -16.59
C ALA A 101 -16.76 25.32 -15.43
N TYR A 102 -16.89 24.85 -14.18
CA TYR A 102 -16.44 25.56 -12.99
C TYR A 102 -14.92 25.79 -12.99
N LEU A 103 -14.14 24.78 -13.37
CA LEU A 103 -12.67 24.85 -13.37
C LEU A 103 -12.11 25.90 -14.36
N LYS A 104 -12.90 26.41 -15.29
CA LYS A 104 -12.46 27.51 -16.16
C LYS A 104 -12.44 28.86 -15.44
N HIS A 105 -13.31 29.04 -14.44
CA HIS A 105 -13.43 30.26 -13.63
C HIS A 105 -13.74 29.87 -12.18
N PRO A 106 -12.78 29.26 -11.46
CA PRO A 106 -13.00 28.83 -10.08
C PRO A 106 -13.20 30.05 -9.16
N SER A 107 -14.04 29.89 -8.15
CA SER A 107 -14.22 30.92 -7.13
C SER A 107 -12.95 31.09 -6.28
N HIS A 108 -12.64 32.32 -5.89
CA HIS A 108 -11.46 32.64 -5.08
C HIS A 108 -11.63 32.27 -3.60
N ASP A 109 -12.87 32.18 -3.13
CA ASP A 109 -13.24 31.90 -1.76
C ASP A 109 -13.54 30.40 -1.52
N THR A 110 -13.47 29.58 -2.57
CA THR A 110 -13.73 28.14 -2.50
C THR A 110 -12.54 27.34 -3.01
N THR A 111 -12.02 26.47 -2.17
CA THR A 111 -10.98 25.49 -2.55
C THR A 111 -11.64 24.16 -2.88
N VAL A 112 -11.44 23.67 -4.10
CA VAL A 112 -11.96 22.36 -4.52
C VAL A 112 -10.82 21.34 -4.53
N ILE A 113 -10.98 20.24 -3.80
CA ILE A 113 -10.00 19.14 -3.73
C ILE A 113 -10.63 17.90 -4.36
N MET A 114 -10.13 17.50 -5.51
CA MET A 114 -10.57 16.30 -6.21
C MET A 114 -9.59 15.17 -5.97
N VAL A 115 -10.08 14.03 -5.51
CA VAL A 115 -9.26 12.87 -5.18
C VAL A 115 -9.57 11.73 -6.14
N ALA A 116 -8.52 11.17 -6.76
CA ALA A 116 -8.66 9.99 -7.61
C ALA A 116 -8.88 8.74 -6.75
N ALA A 117 -9.70 7.82 -7.26
CA ALA A 117 -9.88 6.50 -6.64
C ALA A 117 -8.57 5.67 -6.66
N PRO A 118 -8.43 4.68 -5.76
CA PRO A 118 -7.31 3.73 -5.79
C PRO A 118 -7.16 3.07 -7.15
N GLY A 119 -5.93 3.04 -7.67
CA GLY A 119 -5.62 2.42 -8.97
C GLY A 119 -6.24 3.10 -10.20
N ALA A 120 -6.87 4.27 -10.05
CA ALA A 120 -7.45 5.01 -11.17
C ALA A 120 -6.36 5.55 -12.10
N LYS A 121 -6.64 5.50 -13.41
CA LYS A 121 -5.76 6.17 -14.38
C LYS A 121 -5.81 7.68 -14.17
N THR A 122 -4.66 8.34 -14.35
CA THR A 122 -4.55 9.80 -14.26
C THR A 122 -5.50 10.50 -15.24
N ASP A 123 -6.33 11.38 -14.72
CA ASP A 123 -7.23 12.23 -15.52
C ASP A 123 -6.44 13.44 -16.04
N LYS A 124 -5.93 13.33 -17.28
CA LYS A 124 -5.10 14.39 -17.90
C LYS A 124 -5.80 15.75 -18.00
N PRO A 125 -7.11 15.85 -18.36
CA PRO A 125 -7.85 17.09 -18.29
C PRO A 125 -7.87 17.75 -16.91
N LEU A 126 -8.12 16.99 -15.84
CA LEU A 126 -8.05 17.52 -14.47
C LEU A 126 -6.63 17.94 -14.10
N GLN A 127 -5.63 17.12 -14.43
CA GLN A 127 -4.23 17.45 -14.19
C GLN A 127 -3.83 18.79 -14.84
N ALA A 128 -4.32 19.08 -16.05
CA ALA A 128 -3.99 20.30 -16.76
C ALA A 128 -4.78 21.54 -16.26
N ALA A 129 -5.99 21.34 -15.72
CA ALA A 129 -6.89 22.43 -15.29
C ALA A 129 -6.73 22.81 -13.81
N THR A 130 -5.88 22.10 -13.04
CA THR A 130 -5.80 22.26 -11.59
C THR A 130 -4.34 22.24 -11.10
N THR A 131 -4.14 22.41 -9.80
CA THR A 131 -2.84 22.14 -9.16
C THR A 131 -2.73 20.63 -8.90
N PRO A 132 -1.94 19.89 -9.69
CA PRO A 132 -1.81 18.45 -9.54
C PRO A 132 -0.89 18.09 -8.38
N LEU A 133 -1.34 17.14 -7.54
CA LEU A 133 -0.57 16.55 -6.45
C LEU A 133 -0.49 15.04 -6.67
N GLU A 134 0.66 14.58 -7.16
CA GLU A 134 0.92 13.17 -7.47
C GLU A 134 1.67 12.47 -6.35
N PHE A 135 1.09 11.40 -5.83
CA PHE A 135 1.68 10.57 -4.77
C PHE A 135 1.87 9.14 -5.27
N ASP A 136 3.03 8.89 -5.84
CA ASP A 136 3.46 7.54 -6.21
C ASP A 136 3.74 6.69 -4.98
N ALA A 137 3.51 5.38 -5.08
CA ALA A 137 3.90 4.45 -4.02
C ALA A 137 5.40 4.55 -3.72
N LEU A 138 5.72 4.48 -2.44
CA LEU A 138 7.11 4.41 -1.98
C LEU A 138 7.68 3.01 -2.24
N ASP A 139 8.98 2.95 -2.46
CA ASP A 139 9.73 1.72 -2.69
C ASP A 139 10.98 1.63 -1.81
N GLY A 140 11.40 0.42 -1.52
CA GLY A 140 12.66 0.07 -0.89
C GLY A 140 13.08 1.03 0.24
N SER A 141 14.27 1.60 0.13
CA SER A 141 14.84 2.52 1.14
C SER A 141 14.02 3.79 1.38
N ARG A 142 13.14 4.16 0.44
CA ARG A 142 12.25 5.32 0.62
C ARG A 142 11.17 5.06 1.67
N VAL A 143 10.71 3.81 1.83
CA VAL A 143 9.78 3.42 2.90
C VAL A 143 10.48 3.51 4.25
N SER A 144 11.68 2.94 4.40
CA SER A 144 12.45 3.04 5.65
C SER A 144 12.78 4.50 6.02
N SER A 145 13.13 5.31 5.02
CA SER A 145 13.35 6.75 5.22
C SER A 145 12.07 7.48 5.65
N TRP A 146 10.92 7.10 5.09
CA TRP A 146 9.62 7.63 5.48
C TRP A 146 9.26 7.22 6.92
N ILE A 147 9.50 5.97 7.32
CA ILE A 147 9.30 5.47 8.69
C ILE A 147 10.07 6.34 9.70
N ILE A 148 11.36 6.58 9.44
CA ILE A 148 12.20 7.41 10.30
C ILE A 148 11.68 8.84 10.38
N HIS A 149 11.31 9.41 9.22
CA HIS A 149 10.78 10.77 9.15
C HIS A 149 9.45 10.89 9.89
N HIS A 150 8.50 9.97 9.65
CA HIS A 150 7.17 9.96 10.26
C HIS A 150 7.26 9.80 11.79
N ALA A 151 8.07 8.86 12.28
CA ALA A 151 8.31 8.69 13.71
C ALA A 151 8.79 10.01 14.37
N LYS A 152 9.71 10.69 13.72
CA LYS A 152 10.26 11.95 14.25
C LYS A 152 9.30 13.14 14.18
N THR A 153 8.60 13.31 13.05
CA THR A 153 7.79 14.53 12.81
C THR A 153 6.40 14.44 13.39
N GLU A 154 5.76 13.27 13.30
CA GLU A 154 4.36 13.10 13.74
C GLU A 154 4.26 12.57 15.18
N LEU A 155 5.22 11.70 15.58
CA LEU A 155 5.15 11.04 16.89
C LEU A 155 6.18 11.58 17.90
N GLY A 156 7.11 12.43 17.45
CA GLY A 156 8.21 12.91 18.31
C GLY A 156 9.12 11.78 18.81
N ALA A 157 9.10 10.63 18.14
CA ALA A 157 9.87 9.44 18.51
C ALA A 157 11.10 9.26 17.60
N GLU A 158 12.17 8.71 18.17
CA GLU A 158 13.33 8.28 17.38
C GLU A 158 13.28 6.78 17.12
N ILE A 159 13.67 6.36 15.92
CA ILE A 159 13.79 4.97 15.54
C ILE A 159 15.13 4.71 14.87
N THR A 160 15.78 3.58 15.21
CA THR A 160 17.05 3.24 14.57
C THR A 160 16.83 2.82 13.11
N PRO A 161 17.79 3.06 12.20
CA PRO A 161 17.67 2.62 10.81
C PRO A 161 17.41 1.12 10.67
N SER A 162 18.07 0.29 11.47
CA SER A 162 17.86 -1.17 11.44
C SER A 162 16.46 -1.58 11.89
N ALA A 163 15.87 -0.89 12.88
CA ALA A 163 14.49 -1.10 13.31
C ALA A 163 13.50 -0.64 12.23
N ALA A 164 13.76 0.48 11.55
CA ALA A 164 12.93 0.94 10.44
C ALA A 164 12.95 -0.06 9.26
N ASP A 165 14.10 -0.63 8.95
CA ASP A 165 14.23 -1.67 7.93
C ASP A 165 13.49 -2.95 8.32
N LEU A 166 13.61 -3.41 9.59
CA LEU A 166 12.88 -4.57 10.08
C LEU A 166 11.35 -4.34 10.04
N LEU A 167 10.90 -3.16 10.46
CA LEU A 167 9.48 -2.83 10.41
C LEU A 167 8.94 -2.80 8.97
N HIS A 168 9.70 -2.21 8.03
CA HIS A 168 9.37 -2.23 6.61
C HIS A 168 9.33 -3.67 6.05
N GLU A 169 10.31 -4.50 6.39
CA GLU A 169 10.38 -5.89 5.93
C GLU A 169 9.18 -6.72 6.41
N ALA A 170 8.76 -6.48 7.64
CA ALA A 170 7.67 -7.19 8.28
C ALA A 170 6.27 -6.72 7.84
N VAL A 171 6.07 -5.41 7.68
CA VAL A 171 4.77 -4.80 7.36
C VAL A 171 4.58 -4.58 5.86
N GLY A 172 5.68 -4.37 5.12
CA GLY A 172 5.65 -4.07 3.70
C GLY A 172 5.45 -2.58 3.40
N ASN A 173 4.83 -2.28 2.25
CA ASN A 173 4.67 -0.91 1.74
C ASN A 173 3.35 -0.23 2.16
N ASP A 174 2.56 -0.86 3.01
CA ASP A 174 1.28 -0.29 3.50
C ASP A 174 1.54 0.77 4.57
N LEU A 175 1.48 2.04 4.19
CA LEU A 175 1.76 3.15 5.10
C LEU A 175 0.72 3.30 6.22
N TYR A 176 -0.56 2.90 6.02
CA TYR A 176 -1.55 2.89 7.10
C TYR A 176 -1.19 1.88 8.19
N ARG A 177 -0.75 0.68 7.78
CA ARG A 177 -0.28 -0.32 8.74
C ARG A 177 1.00 0.11 9.43
N LEU A 178 1.96 0.66 8.67
CA LEU A 178 3.20 1.20 9.23
C LEU A 178 2.94 2.29 10.26
N THR A 179 2.03 3.22 9.99
CA THR A 179 1.63 4.26 10.94
C THR A 179 1.05 3.64 12.22
N SER A 180 0.12 2.69 12.08
CA SER A 180 -0.48 2.02 13.24
C SER A 180 0.56 1.27 14.10
N GLU A 181 1.56 0.65 13.50
CA GLU A 181 2.64 -0.02 14.23
C GLU A 181 3.60 0.99 14.87
N LEU A 182 3.89 2.11 14.20
CA LEU A 182 4.70 3.19 14.75
C LEU A 182 4.05 3.87 15.95
N ASP A 183 2.73 4.14 15.90
CA ASP A 183 1.96 4.67 17.04
C ASP A 183 2.06 3.76 18.27
N LYS A 184 1.91 2.46 18.04
CA LYS A 184 2.05 1.44 19.10
C LYS A 184 3.47 1.41 19.67
N LEU A 185 4.49 1.45 18.81
CA LEU A 185 5.89 1.44 19.21
C LEU A 185 6.29 2.72 19.96
N ALA A 186 5.85 3.89 19.50
CA ALA A 186 6.09 5.15 20.19
C ALA A 186 5.46 5.16 21.60
N SER A 187 4.23 4.64 21.70
CA SER A 187 3.56 4.48 22.99
C SER A 187 4.28 3.47 23.90
N TYR A 188 4.74 2.34 23.36
CA TYR A 188 5.46 1.32 24.10
C TYR A 188 6.80 1.83 24.64
N THR A 189 7.56 2.54 23.83
CA THR A 189 8.92 3.02 24.20
C THR A 189 8.89 4.24 25.12
N ASN A 190 7.74 4.94 25.20
CA ASN A 190 7.51 6.08 26.08
C ASN A 190 8.66 7.12 26.06
N GLY A 191 9.05 7.54 24.86
CA GLY A 191 10.11 8.52 24.63
C GLY A 191 11.53 7.95 24.51
N SER A 192 11.71 6.64 24.70
CA SER A 192 12.97 5.98 24.37
C SER A 192 13.08 5.69 22.87
N VAL A 193 14.29 5.50 22.36
CA VAL A 193 14.53 5.17 20.96
C VAL A 193 13.91 3.81 20.61
N ILE A 194 13.18 3.74 19.51
CA ILE A 194 12.61 2.50 18.99
C ILE A 194 13.74 1.68 18.35
N THR A 195 13.99 0.47 18.90
CA THR A 195 15.02 -0.48 18.46
C THR A 195 14.40 -1.75 17.92
N GLU A 196 15.20 -2.68 17.38
CA GLU A 196 14.71 -4.01 16.97
C GLU A 196 14.13 -4.79 18.14
N GLU A 197 14.68 -4.62 19.36
CA GLU A 197 14.14 -5.22 20.58
C GLU A 197 12.74 -4.69 20.91
N SER A 198 12.52 -3.38 20.70
CA SER A 198 11.19 -2.76 20.88
C SER A 198 10.18 -3.36 19.90
N ILE A 199 10.57 -3.57 18.63
CA ILE A 199 9.73 -4.23 17.62
C ILE A 199 9.41 -5.67 18.06
N THR A 200 10.41 -6.42 18.48
CA THR A 200 10.21 -7.79 18.96
C THR A 200 9.23 -7.84 20.13
N ALA A 201 9.37 -6.93 21.10
CA ALA A 201 8.55 -6.92 22.30
C ALA A 201 7.09 -6.45 22.04
N ALA A 202 6.90 -5.40 21.22
CA ALA A 202 5.59 -4.79 21.02
C ALA A 202 4.84 -5.29 19.78
N VAL A 203 5.57 -5.71 18.73
CA VAL A 203 5.00 -6.17 17.45
C VAL A 203 5.09 -7.68 17.31
N GLY A 204 6.02 -8.33 18.05
CA GLY A 204 6.19 -9.77 18.02
C GLY A 204 6.93 -10.27 16.78
N ILE A 205 7.71 -9.42 16.13
CA ILE A 205 8.44 -9.74 14.89
C ILE A 205 9.94 -9.68 15.16
N ARG A 206 10.67 -10.67 14.67
CA ARG A 206 12.13 -10.74 14.73
C ARG A 206 12.72 -10.87 13.34
N ARG A 207 13.94 -10.39 13.18
CA ARG A 207 14.72 -10.61 11.96
C ARG A 207 15.01 -12.11 11.78
N GLY A 208 14.78 -12.64 10.58
CA GLY A 208 14.89 -14.06 10.28
C GLY A 208 13.63 -14.89 10.60
N GLU A 209 12.61 -14.29 11.23
CA GLU A 209 11.34 -14.94 11.58
C GLU A 209 10.13 -14.20 10.94
N THR A 210 10.37 -13.42 9.90
CA THR A 210 9.31 -12.67 9.21
C THR A 210 8.55 -13.56 8.24
N ILE A 211 7.35 -13.14 7.83
CA ILE A 211 6.63 -13.82 6.75
C ILE A 211 7.44 -13.79 5.44
N ALA A 212 8.28 -12.77 5.22
CA ALA A 212 9.16 -12.69 4.07
C ALA A 212 10.21 -13.81 4.09
N ASP A 213 10.83 -14.08 5.25
CA ASP A 213 11.80 -15.18 5.43
C ASP A 213 11.14 -16.54 5.16
N PHE A 214 9.93 -16.75 5.67
CA PHE A 214 9.15 -17.96 5.41
C PHE A 214 8.85 -18.13 3.91
N LEU A 215 8.39 -17.09 3.26
CA LEU A 215 8.08 -17.12 1.83
C LEU A 215 9.35 -17.37 1.00
N ASP A 216 10.48 -16.81 1.38
CA ASP A 216 11.77 -17.03 0.72
C ASP A 216 12.28 -18.47 0.92
N ALA A 217 12.10 -19.04 2.10
CA ALA A 217 12.41 -20.46 2.34
C ALA A 217 11.57 -21.36 1.41
N VAL A 218 10.28 -21.08 1.24
CA VAL A 218 9.43 -21.83 0.31
C VAL A 218 9.86 -21.63 -1.14
N LEU A 219 10.24 -20.41 -1.56
CA LEU A 219 10.79 -20.15 -2.90
C LEU A 219 12.04 -20.98 -3.19
N GLN A 220 12.91 -21.09 -2.21
CA GLN A 220 14.16 -21.86 -2.28
C GLN A 220 13.92 -23.37 -2.10
N ARG A 221 12.68 -23.78 -1.82
CA ARG A 221 12.27 -25.17 -1.51
C ARG A 221 13.00 -25.73 -0.28
N ASP A 222 13.41 -24.86 0.62
CA ASP A 222 13.98 -25.24 1.91
C ASP A 222 12.84 -25.58 2.88
N ALA A 223 12.39 -26.83 2.80
CA ALA A 223 11.31 -27.31 3.64
C ALA A 223 11.66 -27.27 5.13
N THR A 224 12.94 -27.49 5.49
CA THR A 224 13.38 -27.50 6.89
C THR A 224 13.23 -26.12 7.51
N THR A 225 13.78 -25.09 6.86
CA THR A 225 13.65 -23.71 7.32
C THR A 225 12.19 -23.25 7.30
N ALA A 226 11.47 -23.53 6.21
CA ALA A 226 10.07 -23.14 6.11
C ALA A 226 9.19 -23.76 7.21
N LEU A 227 9.35 -25.05 7.51
CA LEU A 227 8.61 -25.73 8.60
C LEU A 227 8.97 -25.15 9.96
N GLY A 228 10.25 -24.87 10.21
CA GLY A 228 10.70 -24.24 11.47
C GLY A 228 10.09 -22.87 11.69
N LEU A 229 9.73 -22.14 10.63
CA LEU A 229 9.12 -20.82 10.72
C LEU A 229 7.59 -20.84 10.91
N VAL A 230 6.88 -21.95 10.64
CA VAL A 230 5.41 -22.00 10.70
C VAL A 230 4.88 -21.53 12.05
N GLU A 231 5.38 -22.07 13.15
CA GLU A 231 4.93 -21.71 14.51
C GLU A 231 5.18 -20.22 14.80
N HIS A 232 6.36 -19.69 14.43
CA HIS A 232 6.72 -18.29 14.64
C HIS A 232 5.81 -17.35 13.83
N ILE A 233 5.50 -17.70 12.57
CA ILE A 233 4.60 -16.91 11.72
C ILE A 233 3.18 -16.93 12.27
N MET A 234 2.69 -18.09 12.71
CA MET A 234 1.33 -18.22 13.26
C MET A 234 1.16 -17.53 14.61
N ALA A 235 2.24 -17.33 15.36
CA ALA A 235 2.22 -16.57 16.61
C ALA A 235 2.20 -15.03 16.38
N GLN A 236 2.47 -14.56 15.15
CA GLN A 236 2.47 -13.11 14.87
C GLN A 236 1.07 -12.52 14.91
N PRO A 237 0.91 -11.28 15.42
CA PRO A 237 -0.39 -10.60 15.47
C PRO A 237 -1.04 -10.47 14.08
N LYS A 238 -2.37 -10.67 14.02
CA LYS A 238 -3.18 -10.58 12.79
C LYS A 238 -2.80 -11.60 11.71
N THR A 239 -2.02 -12.63 12.04
CA THR A 239 -1.71 -13.74 11.14
C THR A 239 -2.69 -14.89 11.37
N SER A 240 -3.11 -15.54 10.30
CA SER A 240 -3.95 -16.73 10.29
C SER A 240 -3.50 -17.66 9.17
N GLY A 241 -3.83 -18.93 9.25
CA GLY A 241 -3.53 -19.89 8.18
C GLY A 241 -4.05 -19.44 6.83
N VAL A 242 -5.24 -18.83 6.78
CA VAL A 242 -5.81 -18.27 5.55
C VAL A 242 -4.93 -17.16 4.96
N SER A 243 -4.44 -16.23 5.80
CA SER A 243 -3.57 -15.13 5.35
C SER A 243 -2.24 -15.64 4.81
N VAL A 244 -1.67 -16.69 5.43
CA VAL A 244 -0.43 -17.33 4.98
C VAL A 244 -0.65 -18.07 3.64
N VAL A 245 -1.75 -18.82 3.51
CA VAL A 245 -2.10 -19.49 2.23
C VAL A 245 -2.33 -18.46 1.12
N MET A 246 -2.96 -17.32 1.40
CA MET A 246 -3.09 -16.23 0.43
C MET A 246 -1.74 -15.66 -0.02
N ALA A 247 -0.81 -15.45 0.91
CA ALA A 247 0.52 -14.96 0.61
C ALA A 247 1.31 -15.95 -0.26
N LEU A 248 1.28 -17.25 0.09
CA LEU A 248 1.88 -18.32 -0.70
C LEU A 248 1.24 -18.42 -2.09
N SER A 249 -0.09 -18.32 -2.18
CA SER A 249 -0.81 -18.36 -3.46
C SER A 249 -0.41 -17.20 -4.37
N THR A 250 -0.34 -15.99 -3.83
CA THR A 250 0.14 -14.81 -4.57
C THR A 250 1.56 -15.03 -5.09
N GLN A 251 2.44 -15.60 -4.27
CA GLN A 251 3.81 -15.91 -4.65
C GLN A 251 3.88 -16.97 -5.77
N MET A 252 3.11 -18.05 -5.69
CA MET A 252 3.10 -19.09 -6.72
C MET A 252 2.50 -18.59 -8.05
N LEU A 253 1.49 -17.75 -8.01
CA LEU A 253 0.93 -17.10 -9.19
C LEU A 253 1.93 -16.12 -9.81
N ALA A 254 2.66 -15.36 -8.99
CA ALA A 254 3.73 -14.50 -9.46
C ALA A 254 4.82 -15.31 -10.16
N LEU A 255 5.26 -16.45 -9.59
CA LEU A 255 6.24 -17.33 -10.24
C LEU A 255 5.74 -17.86 -11.58
N ALA A 256 4.49 -18.33 -11.65
CA ALA A 256 3.90 -18.81 -12.90
C ALA A 256 3.87 -17.70 -13.96
N TRP A 257 3.50 -16.49 -13.57
CA TRP A 257 3.51 -15.32 -14.46
C TRP A 257 4.93 -15.01 -14.95
N GLY A 258 5.92 -14.93 -14.06
CA GLY A 258 7.31 -14.66 -14.45
C GLY A 258 7.90 -15.75 -15.32
N ARG A 259 7.59 -17.03 -15.04
CA ARG A 259 7.99 -18.13 -15.91
C ARG A 259 7.41 -17.98 -17.31
N ALA A 260 6.11 -17.68 -17.43
CA ALA A 260 5.45 -17.45 -18.70
C ALA A 260 6.09 -16.25 -19.46
N ARG A 261 6.48 -15.18 -18.76
CA ARG A 261 7.19 -14.04 -19.36
C ARG A 261 8.56 -14.43 -19.89
N LEU A 262 9.32 -15.23 -19.13
CA LEU A 262 10.62 -15.77 -19.60
C LEU A 262 10.44 -16.67 -20.80
N ASP A 263 9.46 -17.56 -20.80
CA ASP A 263 9.16 -18.46 -21.91
C ASP A 263 8.69 -17.71 -23.17
N SER A 264 8.08 -16.53 -23.01
CA SER A 264 7.71 -15.63 -24.10
C SER A 264 8.86 -14.75 -24.61
N GLY A 265 10.07 -14.93 -24.10
CA GLY A 265 11.28 -14.25 -24.56
C GLY A 265 11.65 -12.98 -23.80
N LEU A 266 11.03 -12.68 -22.64
CA LEU A 266 11.47 -11.57 -21.82
C LEU A 266 12.88 -11.83 -21.28
N PRO A 267 13.84 -10.89 -21.45
CA PRO A 267 15.17 -11.03 -20.85
C PRO A 267 15.07 -11.12 -19.31
N ALA A 268 15.77 -12.09 -18.73
CA ALA A 268 15.76 -12.32 -17.29
C ALA A 268 16.21 -11.10 -16.46
N SER A 269 17.04 -10.23 -17.04
CA SER A 269 17.51 -8.98 -16.41
C SER A 269 16.43 -7.89 -16.30
N ARG A 270 15.28 -8.06 -16.95
CA ARG A 270 14.15 -7.12 -16.86
C ARG A 270 13.03 -7.60 -15.96
N LEU A 271 13.09 -8.86 -15.53
CA LEU A 271 11.97 -9.50 -14.84
C LEU A 271 11.67 -8.89 -13.47
N ASP A 272 12.69 -8.46 -12.74
CA ASP A 272 12.54 -7.76 -11.46
C ASP A 272 11.80 -6.41 -11.60
N GLY A 273 12.14 -5.64 -12.64
CA GLY A 273 11.44 -4.41 -12.99
C GLY A 273 9.98 -4.64 -13.37
N GLU A 274 9.70 -5.69 -14.15
CA GLU A 274 8.33 -6.08 -14.54
C GLU A 274 7.51 -6.49 -13.31
N TYR A 275 8.07 -7.27 -12.39
CA TYR A 275 7.41 -7.62 -11.13
C TYR A 275 7.15 -6.40 -10.26
N PHE A 276 8.12 -5.49 -10.17
CA PHE A 276 7.93 -4.27 -9.40
C PHE A 276 6.79 -3.42 -9.95
N GLN A 277 6.69 -3.27 -11.27
CA GLN A 277 5.58 -2.56 -11.91
C GLN A 277 4.24 -3.26 -11.70
N LEU A 278 4.20 -4.60 -11.74
CA LEU A 278 3.01 -5.38 -11.45
C LEU A 278 2.52 -5.14 -10.02
N LEU A 279 3.42 -5.23 -9.02
CA LEU A 279 3.11 -4.97 -7.62
C LEU A 279 2.61 -3.54 -7.40
N LYS A 280 3.28 -2.58 -8.02
CA LYS A 280 2.93 -1.17 -7.97
C LYS A 280 1.53 -0.90 -8.53
N SER A 281 1.19 -1.50 -9.66
CA SER A 281 -0.09 -1.28 -10.35
C SER A 281 -1.28 -2.00 -9.71
N THR A 282 -1.03 -3.10 -8.99
CA THR A 282 -2.09 -3.92 -8.39
C THR A 282 -2.28 -3.66 -6.90
N GLY A 283 -1.28 -3.09 -6.21
CA GLY A 283 -1.25 -3.01 -4.76
C GLY A 283 -1.24 -4.39 -4.08
N ALA A 284 -1.06 -5.47 -4.85
CA ALA A 284 -1.06 -6.82 -4.34
C ALA A 284 0.15 -7.05 -3.42
N PHE A 285 -0.01 -7.94 -2.46
CA PHE A 285 1.04 -8.35 -1.55
C PHE A 285 1.44 -7.31 -0.49
N PRO A 286 0.51 -6.91 0.38
CA PRO A 286 0.74 -5.88 1.39
C PRO A 286 1.75 -6.29 2.49
N GLY A 287 1.91 -7.59 2.75
CA GLY A 287 2.73 -8.13 3.85
C GLY A 287 4.23 -8.25 3.55
N ARG A 288 4.74 -7.65 2.47
CA ARG A 288 6.16 -7.73 2.09
C ARG A 288 6.60 -6.50 1.31
N ALA A 289 7.84 -6.06 1.50
CA ALA A 289 8.44 -4.99 0.72
C ALA A 289 8.52 -5.37 -0.78
N TRP A 290 7.92 -4.57 -1.65
CA TRP A 290 7.76 -4.90 -3.08
C TRP A 290 9.08 -5.09 -3.82
N GLY A 291 10.09 -4.27 -3.51
CA GLY A 291 11.42 -4.42 -4.14
C GLY A 291 12.10 -5.73 -3.74
N SER A 292 11.91 -6.19 -2.50
CA SER A 292 12.39 -7.49 -2.03
C SER A 292 11.63 -8.63 -2.71
N ALA A 293 10.31 -8.56 -2.76
CA ALA A 293 9.48 -9.56 -3.43
C ALA A 293 9.84 -9.70 -4.92
N ALA A 294 9.94 -8.57 -5.64
CA ALA A 294 10.27 -8.57 -7.06
C ALA A 294 11.60 -9.26 -7.37
N ARG A 295 12.65 -8.95 -6.59
CA ARG A 295 13.96 -9.60 -6.74
C ARG A 295 13.92 -11.09 -6.43
N ALA A 296 13.27 -11.49 -5.34
CA ALA A 296 13.16 -12.89 -4.96
C ALA A 296 12.41 -13.71 -6.01
N TRP A 297 11.28 -13.19 -6.51
CA TRP A 297 10.50 -13.84 -7.56
C TRP A 297 11.25 -13.90 -8.89
N ALA A 298 11.96 -12.83 -9.29
CA ALA A 298 12.75 -12.82 -10.51
C ALA A 298 13.89 -13.84 -10.48
N SER A 299 14.51 -14.03 -9.33
CA SER A 299 15.51 -15.09 -9.12
C SER A 299 14.88 -16.48 -9.22
N ALA A 300 13.83 -16.72 -8.44
CA ALA A 300 13.19 -18.04 -8.33
C ALA A 300 12.49 -18.49 -9.63
N ALA A 301 11.89 -17.56 -10.40
CA ALA A 301 11.19 -17.90 -11.65
C ALA A 301 12.07 -18.58 -12.70
N ARG A 302 13.40 -18.50 -12.58
CA ARG A 302 14.35 -19.23 -13.44
C ARG A 302 14.40 -20.72 -13.12
N ASP A 303 14.20 -21.06 -11.85
CA ASP A 303 14.37 -22.43 -11.34
C ASP A 303 13.05 -23.17 -11.20
N TRP A 304 11.91 -22.44 -11.27
CA TRP A 304 10.59 -23.02 -11.21
C TRP A 304 10.01 -23.27 -12.61
N ARG A 305 9.38 -24.43 -12.81
CA ARG A 305 8.63 -24.75 -14.02
C ARG A 305 7.15 -24.45 -13.83
N LEU A 306 6.44 -24.12 -14.90
CA LEU A 306 4.99 -23.84 -14.83
C LEU A 306 4.21 -24.96 -14.17
N ALA A 307 4.45 -26.23 -14.57
CA ALA A 307 3.79 -27.38 -13.97
C ALA A 307 4.07 -27.57 -12.47
N GLU A 308 5.18 -27.03 -11.96
CA GLU A 308 5.50 -27.03 -10.52
C GLU A 308 4.69 -25.96 -9.79
N CYS A 309 4.56 -24.78 -10.38
CA CYS A 309 3.69 -23.72 -9.87
C CYS A 309 2.22 -24.17 -9.83
N GLU A 310 1.73 -24.85 -10.86
CA GLU A 310 0.38 -25.43 -10.92
C GLU A 310 0.14 -26.42 -9.76
N ARG A 311 1.08 -27.34 -9.52
CA ARG A 311 0.96 -28.28 -8.40
C ARG A 311 0.99 -27.58 -7.04
N ALA A 312 1.83 -26.56 -6.89
CA ALA A 312 1.87 -25.76 -5.67
C ALA A 312 0.53 -25.04 -5.43
N VAL A 313 -0.07 -24.45 -6.46
CA VAL A 313 -1.40 -23.82 -6.37
C VAL A 313 -2.48 -24.84 -5.97
N MET A 314 -2.44 -26.05 -6.54
CA MET A 314 -3.38 -27.12 -6.15
C MET A 314 -3.21 -27.54 -4.69
N ALA A 315 -1.99 -27.62 -4.19
CA ALA A 315 -1.72 -27.89 -2.77
C ALA A 315 -2.26 -26.78 -1.87
N LEU A 316 -2.12 -25.52 -2.28
CA LEU A 316 -2.63 -24.35 -1.55
C LEU A 316 -4.17 -24.29 -1.58
N MET A 317 -4.80 -24.66 -2.71
CA MET A 317 -6.27 -24.82 -2.76
C MET A 317 -6.76 -25.86 -1.77
N ALA A 318 -6.09 -27.02 -1.69
CA ALA A 318 -6.45 -28.05 -0.72
C ALA A 318 -6.27 -27.56 0.72
N ALA A 319 -5.21 -26.78 0.99
CA ALA A 319 -5.00 -26.16 2.31
C ALA A 319 -6.08 -25.12 2.64
N ASP A 320 -6.48 -24.27 1.69
CA ASP A 320 -7.55 -23.28 1.88
C ASP A 320 -8.89 -23.94 2.22
N VAL A 321 -9.25 -25.02 1.52
CA VAL A 321 -10.44 -25.83 1.82
C VAL A 321 -10.33 -26.45 3.21
N ALA A 322 -9.17 -27.05 3.54
CA ALA A 322 -8.97 -27.68 4.85
C ALA A 322 -9.06 -26.67 6.00
N LEU A 323 -8.54 -25.45 5.84
CA LEU A 323 -8.66 -24.37 6.83
C LEU A 323 -10.09 -23.93 7.10
N LYS A 324 -10.98 -24.03 6.08
CA LYS A 324 -12.38 -23.61 6.18
C LYS A 324 -13.31 -24.74 6.66
N GLU A 325 -12.98 -25.97 6.37
CA GLU A 325 -13.87 -27.13 6.59
C GLU A 325 -13.38 -28.06 7.72
N SER A 326 -12.07 -28.12 7.99
CA SER A 326 -11.51 -29.06 8.98
C SER A 326 -11.67 -28.55 10.40
N ARG A 327 -12.23 -29.40 11.27
CA ARG A 327 -12.25 -29.21 12.73
C ARG A 327 -11.21 -30.08 13.46
N VAL A 328 -10.44 -30.86 12.72
CA VAL A 328 -9.59 -31.93 13.29
C VAL A 328 -8.11 -31.55 13.26
N SER A 329 -7.65 -30.81 12.24
CA SER A 329 -6.25 -30.43 12.11
C SER A 329 -6.05 -28.97 12.54
N SER A 330 -4.93 -28.67 13.23
CA SER A 330 -4.55 -27.29 13.52
C SER A 330 -4.13 -26.56 12.25
N GLU A 331 -4.23 -25.24 12.24
CA GLU A 331 -3.76 -24.42 11.11
C GLU A 331 -2.29 -24.69 10.79
N ASP A 332 -1.44 -24.87 11.82
CA ASP A 332 -0.02 -25.18 11.67
C ASP A 332 0.21 -26.49 10.93
N GLN A 333 -0.56 -27.54 11.24
CA GLN A 333 -0.46 -28.82 10.56
C GLN A 333 -0.88 -28.74 9.09
N ILE A 334 -1.91 -27.97 8.80
CA ILE A 334 -2.38 -27.75 7.42
C ILE A 334 -1.31 -27.00 6.63
N LEU A 335 -0.73 -25.93 7.21
CA LEU A 335 0.35 -25.16 6.59
C LEU A 335 1.61 -26.02 6.40
N ALA A 336 2.01 -26.78 7.40
CA ALA A 336 3.17 -27.70 7.29
C ALA A 336 2.97 -28.71 6.15
N THR A 337 1.78 -29.26 6.01
CA THR A 337 1.45 -30.18 4.92
C THR A 337 1.54 -29.50 3.54
N ALA A 338 1.03 -28.27 3.42
CA ALA A 338 1.13 -27.50 2.19
C ALA A 338 2.59 -27.18 1.84
N VAL A 339 3.40 -26.74 2.81
CA VAL A 339 4.84 -26.47 2.65
C VAL A 339 5.58 -27.70 2.15
N LEU A 340 5.36 -28.85 2.76
CA LEU A 340 5.96 -30.11 2.31
C LEU A 340 5.55 -30.46 0.89
N ALA A 341 4.26 -30.33 0.53
CA ALA A 341 3.79 -30.60 -0.81
C ALA A 341 4.45 -29.66 -1.85
N ILE A 342 4.59 -28.38 -1.53
CA ILE A 342 5.21 -27.38 -2.41
C ILE A 342 6.73 -27.65 -2.56
N CYS A 343 7.44 -27.88 -1.47
CA CYS A 343 8.89 -28.04 -1.48
C CYS A 343 9.34 -29.40 -2.05
N SER A 344 8.53 -30.47 -1.92
CA SER A 344 8.86 -31.82 -2.40
C SER A 344 8.82 -31.99 -3.93
N VAL A 345 8.31 -31.02 -4.66
CA VAL A 345 8.05 -31.09 -6.12
C VAL A 345 9.34 -31.25 -6.96
N SER A 346 10.53 -31.02 -6.39
CA SER A 346 11.81 -31.10 -7.13
C SER A 346 12.67 -32.36 -6.87
N GLY A 347 12.09 -33.42 -6.29
CA GLY A 347 12.80 -34.60 -5.81
C GLY A 347 13.46 -35.52 -6.86
N ARG A 348 13.87 -35.06 -8.03
CA ARG A 348 14.53 -35.91 -9.06
C ARG A 348 15.81 -35.38 -9.72
N ARG A 349 16.50 -34.40 -9.17
CA ARG A 349 17.77 -33.89 -9.78
C ARG A 349 18.90 -33.58 -8.80
N ARG A 350 19.01 -34.24 -7.63
CA ARG A 350 20.24 -34.26 -6.82
C ARG A 350 20.89 -35.64 -6.71
N ALA A 351 20.65 -36.51 -7.67
CA ALA A 351 21.33 -37.81 -7.79
C ALA A 351 21.77 -38.00 -9.26
N ALA A 352 22.85 -37.35 -9.65
CA ALA A 352 23.80 -37.73 -10.71
C ALA A 352 25.01 -36.83 -10.64
#